data_7749473f2be399ffa3296dd6af892016
#
_entry.id   7749473f2be399ffa3296dd6af892016
#
_cell.length_a   1.000
_cell.length_b   1.000
_cell.length_c   1.000
_cell.angle_alpha   90.00
_cell.angle_beta   90.00
_cell.angle_gamma   90.00
#
_symmetry.space_group_name_H-M   'P 1'
#
loop_
_entity.id
_entity.type
_entity.pdbx_description
1 polymer ?
#
loop_
_entity_poly.entity_id
_entity_poly.type
_entity_poly.pdbx_seq_one_letter_code
_entity_poly.pdbx_strand_id
1 'polypeptide(L)'
;MNKENLVELPLDEILKNNGYFEKREKSSQNYKTLTNNNSDTIIITRKSNGHYLYFNPSDDNDRGNIYNFAKNRGVSIKDLIDENIINDVKTLKNNTKEIIKQKENDSIIVEKFKKLNKIDENSFLTSKRKIKSDILIKFSSLKQDEKFKNAIVPTYTLSVLELSSGKREFLKQTGYISYLSKPLTQDQQGKAYAKPIKQLCNGIKGLEILKADEAHKNPKDFKNIVICESMIDTLSYCEIKDVNLKETLLCSTNGQISATQKEVIKALTKLAPNAGVVLGFDNDERGKEFTKAILEIVPNARSAKPILKDFNDDLVAGTALGISSNKINLDSITKPLKEFSRQVEYLSKKYDFLEPDAKKSKIKDLYALNIEKFREIEPKIKTLQGMRESYKRLNLINTKIEKDYERSSKTR
;
A
#
# COMPACT_ATOMS: atom_id res chain seq x y z
N MET A 1 7.76 42.44 -14.59
CA MET A 1 6.87 41.33 -15.00
C MET A 1 5.53 41.45 -14.27
N ASN A 2 4.41 41.40 -15.00
CA ASN A 2 3.08 41.45 -14.37
C ASN A 2 2.86 40.20 -13.53
N LYS A 3 2.24 40.35 -12.35
CA LYS A 3 1.95 39.23 -11.41
C LYS A 3 1.16 38.09 -12.08
N GLU A 4 0.31 38.38 -13.06
CA GLU A 4 -0.49 37.38 -13.79
C GLU A 4 0.33 36.43 -14.65
N ASN A 5 1.52 36.83 -15.13
CA ASN A 5 2.35 35.96 -15.97
C ASN A 5 3.15 34.89 -15.20
N LEU A 6 3.37 35.05 -13.91
CA LEU A 6 4.18 34.09 -13.12
C LEU A 6 3.42 32.82 -12.75
N VAL A 7 2.10 32.90 -12.59
CA VAL A 7 1.28 31.72 -12.23
C VAL A 7 1.07 30.76 -13.41
N GLU A 8 1.37 31.21 -14.62
CA GLU A 8 1.33 30.39 -15.84
C GLU A 8 2.66 29.71 -16.18
N LEU A 9 3.74 30.06 -15.46
CA LEU A 9 5.03 29.41 -15.66
C LEU A 9 4.98 27.95 -15.16
N PRO A 10 5.66 27.01 -15.86
CA PRO A 10 5.67 25.61 -15.48
C PRO A 10 6.39 25.43 -14.14
N LEU A 11 5.60 25.39 -13.07
CA LEU A 11 6.08 25.30 -11.70
C LEU A 11 6.88 24.01 -11.45
N ASP A 12 6.55 22.93 -12.15
CA ASP A 12 7.29 21.67 -12.10
C ASP A 12 8.73 21.81 -12.61
N GLU A 13 8.95 22.53 -13.72
CA GLU A 13 10.28 22.76 -14.25
C GLU A 13 11.07 23.77 -13.39
N ILE A 14 10.40 24.82 -12.91
CA ILE A 14 11.02 25.77 -11.98
C ILE A 14 11.55 25.04 -10.75
N LEU A 15 10.75 24.15 -10.16
CA LEU A 15 11.14 23.45 -8.94
C LEU A 15 12.19 22.36 -9.18
N LYS A 16 12.22 21.73 -10.35
CA LYS A 16 13.31 20.82 -10.73
C LYS A 16 14.67 21.54 -10.73
N ASN A 17 14.71 22.77 -11.23
CA ASN A 17 15.91 23.60 -11.19
C ASN A 17 16.26 24.09 -9.78
N ASN A 18 15.31 24.00 -8.83
CA ASN A 18 15.48 24.36 -7.43
C ASN A 18 15.59 23.14 -6.50
N GLY A 19 16.17 22.03 -6.97
CA GLY A 19 16.51 20.87 -6.16
C GLY A 19 15.36 19.89 -5.90
N TYR A 20 14.24 20.05 -6.60
CA TYR A 20 13.19 19.03 -6.59
C TYR A 20 13.38 18.05 -7.75
N PHE A 21 13.01 16.80 -7.54
CA PHE A 21 13.03 15.75 -8.56
C PHE A 21 11.68 15.06 -8.65
N GLU A 22 11.32 14.67 -9.86
CA GLU A 22 10.03 14.05 -10.13
C GLU A 22 9.99 12.57 -9.69
N LYS A 23 9.00 12.21 -8.89
CA LYS A 23 8.64 10.82 -8.62
C LYS A 23 7.72 10.32 -9.74
N ARG A 24 8.32 9.78 -10.81
CA ARG A 24 7.58 9.36 -12.01
C ARG A 24 6.51 8.31 -11.70
N GLU A 25 6.80 7.40 -10.78
CA GLU A 25 5.88 6.36 -10.30
C GLU A 25 4.66 6.92 -9.56
N LYS A 26 4.71 8.20 -9.15
CA LYS A 26 3.62 8.94 -8.49
C LYS A 26 3.12 10.12 -9.31
N SER A 27 3.54 10.23 -10.56
CA SER A 27 3.13 11.26 -11.51
C SER A 27 2.21 10.68 -12.57
N SER A 28 1.41 11.54 -13.22
CA SER A 28 0.54 11.17 -14.33
C SER A 28 0.52 12.27 -15.39
N GLN A 29 -0.28 12.09 -16.44
CA GLN A 29 -0.50 13.16 -17.43
C GLN A 29 -1.18 14.39 -16.82
N ASN A 30 -1.93 14.24 -15.74
CA ASN A 30 -2.72 15.29 -15.11
C ASN A 30 -2.01 15.98 -13.95
N TYR A 31 -0.99 15.37 -13.37
CA TYR A 31 -0.24 15.94 -12.25
C TYR A 31 1.18 15.39 -12.18
N LYS A 32 2.08 16.18 -11.61
CA LYS A 32 3.45 15.82 -11.30
C LYS A 32 3.67 15.79 -9.81
N THR A 33 4.25 14.70 -9.31
CA THR A 33 4.68 14.60 -7.92
C THR A 33 6.17 14.88 -7.85
N LEU A 34 6.56 15.91 -7.13
CA LEU A 34 7.96 16.30 -6.92
C LEU A 34 8.32 16.15 -5.44
N THR A 35 9.58 15.84 -5.17
CA THR A 35 10.15 15.81 -3.82
C THR A 35 11.57 16.35 -3.86
N ASN A 36 12.05 16.86 -2.73
CA ASN A 36 13.44 17.28 -2.55
C ASN A 36 14.19 16.37 -1.57
N ASN A 37 15.46 16.64 -1.33
CA ASN A 37 16.30 15.86 -0.40
C ASN A 37 15.82 15.92 1.05
N ASN A 38 15.06 16.94 1.43
CA ASN A 38 14.48 17.10 2.76
C ASN A 38 13.10 16.38 2.89
N SER A 39 12.75 15.53 1.92
CA SER A 39 11.48 14.80 1.87
C SER A 39 10.22 15.69 1.71
N ASP A 40 10.39 16.99 1.42
CA ASP A 40 9.27 17.87 1.08
C ASP A 40 8.66 17.38 -0.23
N THR A 41 7.42 16.92 -0.18
CA THR A 41 6.73 16.31 -1.31
C THR A 41 5.52 17.13 -1.68
N ILE A 42 5.45 17.54 -2.93
CA ILE A 42 4.35 18.35 -3.47
C ILE A 42 3.78 17.71 -4.74
N ILE A 43 2.53 18.00 -5.00
CA ILE A 43 1.83 17.58 -6.23
C ILE A 43 1.44 18.83 -7.00
N ILE A 44 1.86 18.90 -8.26
CA ILE A 44 1.66 20.04 -9.15
C ILE A 44 0.64 19.67 -10.22
N THR A 45 -0.32 20.56 -10.46
CA THR A 45 -1.32 20.44 -11.54
C THR A 45 -1.40 21.75 -12.30
N ARG A 46 -1.79 21.69 -13.60
CA ARG A 46 -2.14 22.86 -14.40
C ARG A 46 -3.66 22.92 -14.59
N LYS A 47 -4.26 24.07 -14.32
CA LYS A 47 -5.69 24.31 -14.56
C LYS A 47 -5.96 24.64 -16.04
N SER A 48 -7.23 24.55 -16.46
CA SER A 48 -7.66 24.90 -17.81
C SER A 48 -7.40 26.37 -18.20
N ASN A 49 -7.31 27.28 -17.21
CA ASN A 49 -6.91 28.65 -17.42
C ASN A 49 -5.39 28.88 -17.55
N GLY A 50 -4.60 27.80 -17.60
CA GLY A 50 -3.14 27.85 -17.74
C GLY A 50 -2.35 27.97 -16.44
N HIS A 51 -3.00 28.24 -15.31
CA HIS A 51 -2.34 28.43 -14.02
C HIS A 51 -1.81 27.11 -13.44
N TYR A 52 -0.55 27.12 -12.97
CA TYR A 52 0.00 26.01 -12.19
C TYR A 52 -0.34 26.17 -10.72
N LEU A 53 -0.80 25.08 -10.13
CA LEU A 53 -1.07 24.99 -8.70
C LEU A 53 -0.32 23.79 -8.11
N TYR A 54 0.05 23.93 -6.84
CA TYR A 54 0.60 22.84 -6.06
C TYR A 54 -0.22 22.59 -4.79
N PHE A 55 -0.06 21.43 -4.23
CA PHE A 55 -0.46 21.12 -2.87
C PHE A 55 0.50 20.09 -2.25
N ASN A 56 0.68 20.19 -0.94
CA ASN A 56 1.40 19.23 -0.15
C ASN A 56 0.42 18.15 0.37
N PRO A 57 0.60 16.87 0.04
CA PRO A 57 -0.32 15.82 0.49
C PRO A 57 -0.31 15.59 2.01
N SER A 58 0.68 16.13 2.73
CA SER A 58 0.83 15.99 4.18
C SER A 58 0.33 17.20 4.97
N ASP A 59 0.15 18.37 4.30
CA ASP A 59 -0.30 19.61 4.92
C ASP A 59 -1.28 20.36 4.00
N ASP A 60 -2.54 20.44 4.39
CA ASP A 60 -3.60 21.10 3.61
C ASP A 60 -3.42 22.61 3.50
N ASN A 61 -2.70 23.24 4.42
CA ASN A 61 -2.43 24.67 4.37
C ASN A 61 -1.33 25.01 3.39
N ASP A 62 -0.48 24.01 3.03
CA ASP A 62 0.61 24.16 2.08
C ASP A 62 0.15 23.88 0.65
N ARG A 63 -0.60 24.85 0.08
CA ARG A 63 -1.16 24.76 -1.27
C ARG A 63 -1.30 26.14 -1.90
N GLY A 64 -1.42 26.17 -3.22
CA GLY A 64 -1.67 27.40 -3.97
C GLY A 64 -0.86 27.47 -5.26
N ASN A 65 -0.41 28.66 -5.63
CA ASN A 65 0.42 28.91 -6.79
C ASN A 65 1.88 29.17 -6.37
N ILE A 66 2.73 29.60 -7.31
CA ILE A 66 4.15 29.90 -7.06
C ILE A 66 4.37 30.93 -5.92
N TYR A 67 3.45 31.89 -5.74
CA TYR A 67 3.57 32.88 -4.66
C TYR A 67 3.34 32.23 -3.29
N ASN A 68 2.35 31.35 -3.18
CA ASN A 68 2.08 30.60 -1.97
C ASN A 68 3.25 29.64 -1.67
N PHE A 69 3.79 29.00 -2.70
CA PHE A 69 4.97 28.14 -2.57
C PHE A 69 6.17 28.90 -1.99
N ALA A 70 6.51 30.04 -2.60
CA ALA A 70 7.62 30.88 -2.14
C ALA A 70 7.42 31.34 -0.67
N LYS A 71 6.20 31.82 -0.35
CA LYS A 71 5.86 32.25 1.02
C LYS A 71 5.99 31.12 2.04
N ASN A 72 5.44 29.95 1.73
CA ASN A 72 5.41 28.81 2.66
C ASN A 72 6.80 28.23 2.92
N ARG A 73 7.76 28.44 2.04
CA ARG A 73 9.16 27.98 2.18
C ARG A 73 10.15 29.09 2.53
N GLY A 74 9.63 30.32 2.72
CA GLY A 74 10.48 31.47 3.09
C GLY A 74 11.50 31.85 2.02
N VAL A 75 11.25 31.51 0.74
CA VAL A 75 12.15 31.85 -0.39
C VAL A 75 11.58 33.01 -1.19
N SER A 76 12.45 33.81 -1.79
CA SER A 76 12.00 34.90 -2.67
C SER A 76 11.63 34.35 -4.06
N ILE A 77 10.66 34.98 -4.73
CA ILE A 77 10.30 34.59 -6.09
C ILE A 77 11.49 34.80 -7.06
N LYS A 78 12.35 35.77 -6.78
CA LYS A 78 13.55 36.02 -7.61
C LYS A 78 14.54 34.87 -7.50
N ASP A 79 14.65 34.23 -6.33
CA ASP A 79 15.55 33.10 -6.12
C ASP A 79 15.01 31.83 -6.78
N LEU A 80 13.68 31.72 -6.92
CA LEU A 80 13.05 30.59 -7.62
C LEU A 80 13.13 30.70 -9.14
N ILE A 81 13.16 31.96 -9.67
CA ILE A 81 13.04 32.22 -11.11
C ILE A 81 14.29 33.03 -11.56
N ASP A 82 15.32 32.30 -11.96
CA ASP A 82 16.49 32.87 -12.62
C ASP A 82 16.13 33.39 -14.05
N GLU A 83 16.83 34.42 -14.55
CA GLU A 83 16.63 34.97 -15.91
C GLU A 83 16.84 33.90 -17.00
N ASN A 84 17.73 32.94 -16.80
CA ASN A 84 17.97 31.83 -17.70
C ASN A 84 16.73 30.90 -17.77
N ILE A 85 16.06 30.64 -16.64
CA ILE A 85 14.83 29.86 -16.57
C ILE A 85 13.70 30.52 -17.36
N ILE A 86 13.62 31.86 -17.38
CA ILE A 86 12.58 32.59 -18.11
C ILE A 86 12.72 32.38 -19.62
N ASN A 87 13.94 32.35 -20.15
CA ASN A 87 14.18 32.13 -21.57
C ASN A 87 13.94 30.68 -21.99
N ASP A 88 14.37 29.72 -21.19
CA ASP A 88 14.09 28.27 -21.41
C ASP A 88 12.61 27.94 -21.30
N VAL A 89 11.89 28.56 -20.37
CA VAL A 89 10.44 28.39 -20.19
C VAL A 89 9.62 28.97 -21.34
N LYS A 90 10.06 30.05 -21.97
CA LYS A 90 9.41 30.58 -23.19
C LYS A 90 9.54 29.60 -24.36
N THR A 91 10.66 28.91 -24.45
CA THR A 91 10.88 27.83 -25.45
C THR A 91 10.10 26.56 -25.13
N LEU A 92 9.99 26.20 -23.84
CA LEU A 92 9.24 25.04 -23.34
C LEU A 92 7.70 25.21 -23.41
N LYS A 93 7.19 26.47 -23.37
CA LYS A 93 5.74 26.74 -23.58
C LYS A 93 5.18 26.15 -24.87
N ASN A 94 6.00 25.92 -25.86
CA ASN A 94 5.61 25.35 -27.15
C ASN A 94 5.63 23.81 -27.17
N ASN A 95 6.25 23.14 -26.17
CA ASN A 95 6.45 21.70 -26.14
C ASN A 95 5.75 20.98 -24.97
N THR A 96 5.24 21.72 -23.99
CA THR A 96 4.53 21.11 -22.86
C THR A 96 3.11 20.80 -23.30
N LYS A 97 2.81 19.51 -23.54
CA LYS A 97 1.42 19.06 -23.65
C LYS A 97 0.68 19.55 -22.41
N GLU A 98 -0.38 20.31 -22.62
CA GLU A 98 -1.22 20.83 -21.56
C GLU A 98 -1.61 19.70 -20.62
N ILE A 99 -1.20 19.81 -19.36
CA ILE A 99 -1.71 18.94 -18.29
C ILE A 99 -3.11 19.47 -17.97
N ILE A 100 -3.99 19.32 -18.96
CA ILE A 100 -5.41 19.63 -18.77
C ILE A 100 -5.94 18.53 -17.86
N LYS A 101 -6.22 18.89 -16.63
CA LYS A 101 -7.01 18.07 -15.74
C LYS A 101 -8.42 17.98 -16.34
N GLN A 102 -8.66 17.08 -17.25
CA GLN A 102 -10.02 16.60 -17.47
C GLN A 102 -10.44 15.99 -16.14
N LYS A 103 -11.21 16.73 -15.35
CA LYS A 103 -11.99 16.15 -14.28
C LYS A 103 -12.93 15.16 -14.97
N GLU A 104 -12.51 13.89 -15.06
CA GLU A 104 -13.51 12.86 -15.25
C GLU A 104 -14.54 13.07 -14.16
N ASN A 105 -15.79 13.29 -14.55
CA ASN A 105 -16.85 13.47 -13.59
C ASN A 105 -16.87 12.22 -12.69
N ASP A 106 -16.93 12.40 -11.38
CA ASP A 106 -17.01 11.29 -10.41
C ASP A 106 -18.03 10.23 -10.84
N SER A 107 -19.13 10.65 -11.49
CA SER A 107 -20.14 9.75 -12.02
C SER A 107 -19.59 8.79 -13.09
N ILE A 108 -18.71 9.25 -13.97
CA ILE A 108 -18.10 8.39 -15.02
C ILE A 108 -17.20 7.33 -14.38
N ILE A 109 -16.42 7.72 -13.36
CA ILE A 109 -15.52 6.81 -12.65
C ILE A 109 -16.31 5.76 -11.87
N VAL A 110 -17.37 6.18 -11.19
CA VAL A 110 -18.26 5.26 -10.47
C VAL A 110 -18.97 4.31 -11.45
N GLU A 111 -19.41 4.78 -12.63
CA GLU A 111 -20.01 3.91 -13.64
C GLU A 111 -19.00 2.92 -14.23
N LYS A 112 -17.76 3.33 -14.47
CA LYS A 112 -16.67 2.41 -14.85
C LYS A 112 -16.47 1.33 -13.77
N PHE A 113 -16.43 1.71 -12.50
CA PHE A 113 -16.30 0.79 -11.40
C PHE A 113 -17.46 -0.21 -11.31
N LYS A 114 -18.71 0.25 -11.48
CA LYS A 114 -19.90 -0.63 -11.45
C LYS A 114 -19.89 -1.71 -12.52
N LYS A 115 -19.29 -1.44 -13.67
CA LYS A 115 -19.18 -2.38 -14.81
C LYS A 115 -18.11 -3.45 -14.60
N LEU A 116 -17.24 -3.32 -13.59
CA LEU A 116 -16.23 -4.32 -13.28
C LEU A 116 -16.86 -5.58 -12.68
N ASN A 117 -16.25 -6.73 -12.95
CA ASN A 117 -16.71 -8.01 -12.42
C ASN A 117 -16.55 -8.07 -10.89
N LYS A 118 -17.51 -8.69 -10.22
CA LYS A 118 -17.35 -9.09 -8.82
C LYS A 118 -16.22 -10.13 -8.73
N ILE A 119 -15.46 -10.13 -7.65
CA ILE A 119 -14.49 -11.19 -7.37
C ILE A 119 -15.28 -12.46 -6.96
N ASP A 120 -15.13 -13.48 -7.76
CA ASP A 120 -15.54 -14.86 -7.46
C ASP A 120 -14.29 -15.71 -7.21
N GLU A 121 -13.28 -15.54 -8.09
CA GLU A 121 -11.99 -16.20 -7.97
C GLU A 121 -10.88 -15.22 -8.40
N ASN A 122 -9.87 -15.04 -7.56
CA ASN A 122 -8.77 -14.13 -7.83
C ASN A 122 -7.43 -14.71 -7.35
N SER A 123 -6.67 -15.30 -8.27
CA SER A 123 -5.39 -15.94 -7.97
C SER A 123 -4.36 -15.01 -7.33
N PHE A 124 -4.42 -13.70 -7.58
CA PHE A 124 -3.53 -12.75 -6.92
C PHE A 124 -3.80 -12.68 -5.41
N LEU A 125 -5.07 -12.61 -5.00
CA LEU A 125 -5.44 -12.56 -3.59
C LEU A 125 -5.34 -13.93 -2.92
N THR A 126 -5.79 -15.00 -3.60
CA THR A 126 -5.82 -16.34 -3.00
C THR A 126 -4.46 -17.04 -3.01
N SER A 127 -3.77 -17.07 -4.16
CA SER A 127 -2.51 -17.81 -4.28
C SER A 127 -1.32 -17.04 -3.72
N LYS A 128 -1.19 -15.72 -4.03
CA LYS A 128 -0.06 -14.91 -3.55
C LYS A 128 -0.27 -14.35 -2.15
N ARG A 129 -1.50 -13.90 -1.83
CA ARG A 129 -1.81 -13.23 -0.58
C ARG A 129 -2.43 -14.16 0.45
N LYS A 130 -2.75 -15.41 0.06
CA LYS A 130 -3.32 -16.47 0.90
C LYS A 130 -4.66 -16.12 1.55
N ILE A 131 -5.37 -15.11 1.03
CA ILE A 131 -6.71 -14.74 1.49
C ILE A 131 -7.71 -15.72 0.92
N LYS A 132 -8.56 -16.32 1.74
CA LYS A 132 -9.54 -17.33 1.32
C LYS A 132 -10.62 -16.74 0.43
N SER A 133 -11.05 -17.50 -0.58
CA SER A 133 -12.11 -17.10 -1.50
C SER A 133 -13.44 -16.87 -0.79
N ASP A 134 -13.77 -17.65 0.25
CA ASP A 134 -14.98 -17.49 1.04
C ASP A 134 -15.09 -16.15 1.77
N ILE A 135 -13.98 -15.48 2.02
CA ILE A 135 -13.97 -14.10 2.52
C ILE A 135 -14.20 -13.12 1.36
N LEU A 136 -13.51 -13.29 0.23
CA LEU A 136 -13.58 -12.36 -0.89
C LEU A 136 -14.98 -12.23 -1.49
N ILE A 137 -15.69 -13.34 -1.63
CA ILE A 137 -17.04 -13.38 -2.21
C ILE A 137 -18.10 -12.68 -1.37
N LYS A 138 -17.82 -12.37 -0.09
CA LYS A 138 -18.73 -11.65 0.79
C LYS A 138 -18.85 -10.15 0.49
N PHE A 139 -18.03 -9.63 -0.44
CA PHE A 139 -17.99 -8.20 -0.78
C PHE A 139 -18.34 -7.97 -2.24
N SER A 140 -19.59 -7.59 -2.54
CA SER A 140 -19.99 -7.21 -3.91
C SER A 140 -19.27 -5.97 -4.44
N SER A 141 -18.75 -5.13 -3.54
CA SER A 141 -17.94 -3.96 -3.88
C SER A 141 -16.47 -4.25 -4.12
N LEU A 142 -16.00 -5.47 -3.83
CA LEU A 142 -14.66 -5.91 -4.22
C LEU A 142 -14.72 -6.45 -5.66
N LYS A 143 -14.05 -5.77 -6.57
CA LYS A 143 -14.12 -6.01 -8.02
C LYS A 143 -12.80 -6.50 -8.60
N GLN A 144 -12.82 -6.98 -9.82
CA GLN A 144 -11.62 -7.30 -10.61
C GLN A 144 -11.79 -6.90 -12.08
N ASP A 145 -10.70 -6.55 -12.75
CA ASP A 145 -10.70 -6.43 -14.20
C ASP A 145 -10.56 -7.81 -14.88
N GLU A 146 -11.07 -7.92 -16.09
CA GLU A 146 -11.07 -9.19 -16.83
C GLU A 146 -9.68 -9.62 -17.29
N LYS A 147 -8.87 -8.65 -17.72
CA LYS A 147 -7.61 -8.91 -18.43
C LYS A 147 -6.48 -9.32 -17.49
N PHE A 148 -6.29 -8.58 -16.40
CA PHE A 148 -5.14 -8.76 -15.51
C PHE A 148 -5.50 -9.36 -14.15
N LYS A 149 -6.81 -9.48 -13.88
CA LYS A 149 -7.33 -9.94 -12.57
C LYS A 149 -6.79 -9.11 -11.41
N ASN A 150 -6.60 -7.79 -11.63
CA ASN A 150 -6.27 -6.87 -10.56
C ASN A 150 -7.44 -6.79 -9.58
N ALA A 151 -7.16 -6.76 -8.29
CA ALA A 151 -8.19 -6.55 -7.28
C ALA A 151 -8.51 -5.05 -7.17
N ILE A 152 -9.79 -4.69 -7.18
CA ILE A 152 -10.23 -3.30 -7.29
C ILE A 152 -11.17 -2.96 -6.14
N VAL A 153 -10.83 -1.88 -5.40
CA VAL A 153 -11.50 -1.46 -4.17
C VAL A 153 -12.02 -0.03 -4.33
N PRO A 154 -13.28 0.28 -3.96
CA PRO A 154 -13.82 1.62 -4.06
C PRO A 154 -13.20 2.56 -3.02
N THR A 155 -13.06 3.84 -3.35
CA THR A 155 -12.63 4.89 -2.44
C THR A 155 -13.72 5.92 -2.23
N TYR A 156 -13.80 6.45 -1.02
CA TYR A 156 -14.84 7.34 -0.58
C TYR A 156 -14.27 8.65 -0.04
N THR A 157 -15.00 9.74 -0.30
CA THR A 157 -14.74 11.06 0.29
C THR A 157 -15.98 11.55 1.02
N LEU A 158 -15.82 12.51 1.92
CA LEU A 158 -16.93 13.20 2.55
C LEU A 158 -17.56 14.18 1.56
N SER A 159 -18.87 14.15 1.45
CA SER A 159 -19.67 15.10 0.66
C SER A 159 -20.74 15.71 1.52
N VAL A 160 -21.08 16.95 1.21
CA VAL A 160 -22.12 17.71 1.92
C VAL A 160 -23.27 18.01 0.95
N LEU A 161 -24.46 17.66 1.34
CA LEU A 161 -25.68 18.05 0.65
C LEU A 161 -26.33 19.18 1.43
N GLU A 162 -26.57 20.32 0.77
CA GLU A 162 -27.33 21.43 1.34
C GLU A 162 -28.84 21.17 1.14
N LEU A 163 -29.57 21.07 2.24
CA LEU A 163 -31.00 20.87 2.27
C LEU A 163 -31.64 22.11 2.90
N SER A 164 -32.91 22.33 2.63
CA SER A 164 -33.70 23.39 3.32
C SER A 164 -33.71 23.26 4.84
N SER A 165 -33.53 22.03 5.35
CA SER A 165 -33.44 21.70 6.78
C SER A 165 -32.02 21.76 7.36
N GLY A 166 -30.98 22.15 6.57
CA GLY A 166 -29.58 22.21 6.99
C GLY A 166 -28.64 21.38 6.12
N LYS A 167 -27.39 21.23 6.58
CA LYS A 167 -26.37 20.47 5.87
C LYS A 167 -26.37 19.00 6.29
N ARG A 168 -26.36 18.09 5.32
CA ARG A 168 -26.22 16.64 5.55
C ARG A 168 -24.90 16.14 5.01
N GLU A 169 -24.07 15.62 5.89
CA GLU A 169 -22.83 14.93 5.54
C GLU A 169 -23.11 13.46 5.13
N PHE A 170 -22.46 12.99 4.09
CA PHE A 170 -22.53 11.60 3.67
C PHE A 170 -21.24 11.17 2.94
N LEU A 171 -20.95 9.88 2.92
CA LEU A 171 -19.81 9.32 2.20
C LEU A 171 -20.20 9.05 0.75
N LYS A 172 -19.46 9.63 -0.18
CA LYS A 172 -19.63 9.45 -1.62
C LYS A 172 -18.47 8.67 -2.20
N GLN A 173 -18.76 7.65 -2.99
CA GLN A 173 -17.72 7.01 -3.80
C GLN A 173 -17.25 8.01 -4.87
N THR A 174 -15.94 8.26 -4.92
CA THR A 174 -15.31 9.23 -5.83
C THR A 174 -14.14 8.65 -6.61
N GLY A 175 -13.82 7.38 -6.36
CA GLY A 175 -12.76 6.69 -7.05
C GLY A 175 -12.68 5.21 -6.72
N TYR A 176 -11.62 4.59 -7.16
CA TYR A 176 -11.22 3.23 -6.79
C TYR A 176 -9.72 3.02 -6.93
N ILE A 177 -9.19 2.06 -6.18
CA ILE A 177 -7.79 1.62 -6.27
C ILE A 177 -7.74 0.26 -6.94
N SER A 178 -6.86 0.12 -7.93
CA SER A 178 -6.54 -1.16 -8.55
C SER A 178 -5.24 -1.70 -7.96
N TYR A 179 -5.30 -2.78 -7.21
CA TYR A 179 -4.15 -3.54 -6.72
C TYR A 179 -3.67 -4.47 -7.83
N LEU A 180 -2.49 -4.19 -8.36
CA LEU A 180 -1.98 -4.86 -9.55
C LEU A 180 -1.50 -6.28 -9.24
N SER A 181 -2.04 -7.27 -9.94
CA SER A 181 -1.59 -8.67 -9.86
C SER A 181 -0.14 -8.84 -10.33
N LYS A 182 0.26 -7.98 -11.29
CA LYS A 182 1.64 -7.82 -11.77
C LYS A 182 2.01 -6.34 -11.65
N PRO A 183 2.99 -5.98 -10.81
CA PRO A 183 3.46 -4.61 -10.70
C PRO A 183 4.02 -4.08 -12.02
N LEU A 184 3.80 -2.81 -12.31
CA LEU A 184 4.40 -2.13 -13.46
C LEU A 184 5.83 -1.76 -13.11
N THR A 185 6.78 -2.22 -13.90
CA THR A 185 8.23 -1.95 -13.72
C THR A 185 8.75 -0.86 -14.64
N GLN A 186 8.01 -0.53 -15.69
CA GLN A 186 8.36 0.48 -16.70
C GLN A 186 7.12 1.22 -17.20
N ASP A 187 7.32 2.40 -17.76
CA ASP A 187 6.27 3.17 -18.41
C ASP A 187 5.95 2.65 -19.83
N GLN A 188 5.01 3.31 -20.52
CA GLN A 188 4.62 2.96 -21.89
C GLN A 188 5.74 3.13 -22.92
N GLN A 189 6.77 3.90 -22.62
CA GLN A 189 7.95 4.13 -23.46
C GLN A 189 9.13 3.19 -23.12
N GLY A 190 8.92 2.22 -22.21
CA GLY A 190 9.93 1.25 -21.80
C GLY A 190 10.94 1.77 -20.76
N LYS A 191 10.78 3.00 -20.24
CA LYS A 191 11.67 3.55 -19.21
C LYS A 191 11.31 2.98 -17.84
N ALA A 192 12.28 2.37 -17.16
CA ALA A 192 12.09 1.76 -15.86
C ALA A 192 11.67 2.77 -14.78
N TYR A 193 10.77 2.34 -13.89
CA TYR A 193 10.44 3.07 -12.66
C TYR A 193 11.50 2.78 -11.59
N ALA A 194 11.78 3.78 -10.74
CA ALA A 194 12.70 3.60 -9.59
C ALA A 194 12.18 2.52 -8.61
N LYS A 195 10.85 2.39 -8.50
CA LYS A 195 10.19 1.32 -7.75
C LYS A 195 8.98 0.83 -8.55
N PRO A 196 8.72 -0.49 -8.57
CA PRO A 196 7.54 -1.02 -9.24
C PRO A 196 6.24 -0.42 -8.71
N ILE A 197 5.35 -0.01 -9.60
CA ILE A 197 4.02 0.47 -9.26
C ILE A 197 3.15 -0.75 -8.97
N LYS A 198 2.63 -0.84 -7.73
CA LYS A 198 1.80 -1.95 -7.28
C LYS A 198 0.31 -1.62 -7.26
N GLN A 199 -0.04 -0.34 -7.37
CA GLN A 199 -1.40 0.15 -7.23
C GLN A 199 -1.62 1.34 -8.17
N LEU A 200 -2.82 1.45 -8.72
CA LEU A 200 -3.27 2.59 -9.54
C LEU A 200 -4.52 3.20 -8.93
N CYS A 201 -4.53 4.52 -8.77
CA CYS A 201 -5.68 5.27 -8.33
C CYS A 201 -6.47 5.80 -9.54
N ASN A 202 -7.76 5.52 -9.57
CA ASN A 202 -8.70 6.03 -10.55
C ASN A 202 -9.71 6.95 -9.84
N GLY A 203 -9.74 8.22 -10.20
CA GLY A 203 -10.53 9.24 -9.52
C GLY A 203 -9.84 9.84 -8.30
N ILE A 204 -10.60 10.19 -7.28
CA ILE A 204 -10.07 10.80 -6.06
C ILE A 204 -9.61 9.71 -5.10
N LYS A 205 -8.38 9.85 -4.60
CA LYS A 205 -7.83 8.94 -3.58
C LYS A 205 -8.42 9.27 -2.20
N GLY A 206 -9.61 8.71 -1.95
CA GLY A 206 -10.26 8.77 -0.65
C GLY A 206 -9.84 7.62 0.28
N LEU A 207 -10.66 7.36 1.30
CA LEU A 207 -10.52 6.17 2.15
C LEU A 207 -11.10 4.96 1.41
N GLU A 208 -10.37 3.86 1.36
CA GLU A 208 -10.92 2.59 0.90
C GLU A 208 -11.91 2.06 1.93
N ILE A 209 -13.09 1.65 1.50
CA ILE A 209 -14.12 1.11 2.39
C ILE A 209 -14.74 -0.13 1.75
N LEU A 210 -14.68 -1.26 2.44
CA LEU A 210 -15.41 -2.47 2.10
C LEU A 210 -16.44 -2.77 3.19
N LYS A 211 -17.67 -2.92 2.74
CA LYS A 211 -18.81 -3.36 3.54
C LYS A 211 -19.23 -4.73 2.99
N ALA A 212 -19.31 -5.73 3.84
CA ALA A 212 -19.80 -7.04 3.44
C ALA A 212 -21.28 -6.97 3.01
N ASP A 213 -21.71 -7.85 2.12
CA ASP A 213 -23.07 -7.88 1.60
C ASP A 213 -24.10 -8.18 2.70
N GLU A 214 -23.70 -8.99 3.71
CA GLU A 214 -24.49 -9.33 4.89
C GLU A 214 -24.45 -8.28 6.02
N ALA A 215 -23.62 -7.22 5.87
CA ALA A 215 -23.42 -6.25 6.93
C ALA A 215 -24.66 -5.36 7.19
N HIS A 216 -24.80 -4.91 8.41
CA HIS A 216 -25.89 -4.02 8.83
C HIS A 216 -26.08 -2.84 7.89
N LYS A 217 -27.35 -2.48 7.62
CA LYS A 217 -27.68 -1.33 6.76
C LYS A 217 -27.48 -0.02 7.48
N ASN A 218 -27.84 0.03 8.76
CA ASN A 218 -27.71 1.20 9.58
C ASN A 218 -26.29 1.31 10.14
N PRO A 219 -25.56 2.40 9.90
CA PRO A 219 -24.20 2.58 10.41
C PRO A 219 -24.07 2.48 11.94
N LYS A 220 -25.12 2.83 12.69
CA LYS A 220 -25.13 2.78 14.17
C LYS A 220 -25.05 1.35 14.73
N ASP A 221 -25.34 0.36 13.91
CA ASP A 221 -25.33 -1.04 14.31
C ASP A 221 -23.95 -1.71 14.13
N PHE A 222 -23.00 -0.99 13.53
CA PHE A 222 -21.60 -1.46 13.49
C PHE A 222 -20.97 -1.41 14.88
N LYS A 223 -20.28 -2.46 15.23
CA LYS A 223 -19.50 -2.58 16.47
C LYS A 223 -18.01 -2.34 16.26
N ASN A 224 -17.52 -2.50 15.03
CA ASN A 224 -16.11 -2.34 14.73
C ASN A 224 -15.89 -1.60 13.40
N ILE A 225 -14.87 -0.74 13.39
CA ILE A 225 -14.27 -0.16 12.19
C ILE A 225 -12.79 -0.55 12.23
N VAL A 226 -12.34 -1.35 11.26
CA VAL A 226 -10.94 -1.77 11.14
C VAL A 226 -10.27 -0.91 10.08
N ILE A 227 -9.13 -0.31 10.41
CA ILE A 227 -8.37 0.56 9.49
C ILE A 227 -6.93 0.05 9.41
N CYS A 228 -6.51 -0.45 8.24
CA CYS A 228 -5.13 -0.88 7.97
C CYS A 228 -4.45 0.02 6.93
N GLU A 229 -3.19 -0.26 6.61
CA GLU A 229 -2.47 0.48 5.59
C GLU A 229 -2.98 0.14 4.18
N SER A 230 -3.28 -1.12 3.91
CA SER A 230 -3.85 -1.57 2.63
C SER A 230 -5.09 -2.44 2.82
N MET A 231 -5.92 -2.56 1.79
CA MET A 231 -7.07 -3.46 1.85
C MET A 231 -6.67 -4.94 1.92
N ILE A 232 -5.50 -5.29 1.39
CA ILE A 232 -4.95 -6.64 1.52
C ILE A 232 -4.69 -6.97 2.99
N ASP A 233 -4.11 -6.03 3.76
CA ASP A 233 -3.88 -6.20 5.20
C ASP A 233 -5.18 -6.24 5.99
N THR A 234 -6.16 -5.43 5.59
CA THR A 234 -7.48 -5.40 6.22
C THR A 234 -8.22 -6.73 6.04
N LEU A 235 -8.19 -7.31 4.84
CA LEU A 235 -8.77 -8.63 4.56
C LEU A 235 -8.02 -9.74 5.29
N SER A 236 -6.69 -9.65 5.37
CA SER A 236 -5.85 -10.60 6.12
C SER A 236 -6.11 -10.52 7.62
N TYR A 237 -6.24 -9.30 8.17
CA TYR A 237 -6.65 -9.08 9.56
C TYR A 237 -8.02 -9.73 9.84
N CYS A 238 -8.98 -9.50 8.94
CA CYS A 238 -10.32 -10.06 9.05
C CYS A 238 -10.29 -11.59 9.14
N GLU A 239 -9.48 -12.24 8.30
CA GLU A 239 -9.33 -13.69 8.30
C GLU A 239 -8.61 -14.22 9.56
N ILE A 240 -7.51 -13.57 9.98
CA ILE A 240 -6.73 -13.97 11.17
C ILE A 240 -7.56 -13.81 12.45
N LYS A 241 -8.35 -12.74 12.55
CA LYS A 241 -9.12 -12.42 13.76
C LYS A 241 -10.54 -12.97 13.73
N ASP A 242 -10.91 -13.70 12.68
CA ASP A 242 -12.27 -14.25 12.50
C ASP A 242 -13.35 -13.20 12.77
N VAL A 243 -13.22 -12.07 12.08
CA VAL A 243 -14.02 -10.87 12.35
C VAL A 243 -15.46 -11.09 11.90
N ASN A 244 -16.43 -10.75 12.76
CA ASN A 244 -17.83 -10.74 12.39
C ASN A 244 -18.12 -9.62 11.35
N LEU A 245 -18.19 -9.98 10.07
CA LEU A 245 -18.41 -9.07 8.95
C LEU A 245 -19.78 -8.40 8.95
N LYS A 246 -20.77 -8.98 9.63
CA LYS A 246 -22.11 -8.37 9.78
C LYS A 246 -22.03 -7.06 10.57
N GLU A 247 -21.12 -6.99 11.55
CA GLU A 247 -20.99 -5.89 12.50
C GLU A 247 -19.72 -5.05 12.29
N THR A 248 -18.93 -5.35 11.24
CA THR A 248 -17.62 -4.72 11.03
C THR A 248 -17.52 -4.05 9.67
N LEU A 249 -17.02 -2.82 9.66
CA LEU A 249 -16.63 -2.07 8.47
C LEU A 249 -15.13 -2.16 8.26
N LEU A 250 -14.69 -2.55 7.07
CA LEU A 250 -13.29 -2.67 6.71
C LEU A 250 -12.83 -1.43 5.94
N CYS A 251 -11.74 -0.81 6.39
CA CYS A 251 -11.18 0.41 5.79
C CYS A 251 -9.68 0.29 5.58
N SER A 252 -9.14 1.03 4.62
CA SER A 252 -7.69 1.20 4.48
C SER A 252 -7.29 2.55 3.89
N THR A 253 -6.08 2.98 4.24
CA THR A 253 -5.57 4.31 3.85
C THR A 253 -4.80 4.28 2.53
N ASN A 254 -4.51 3.10 2.00
CA ASN A 254 -3.73 2.91 0.79
C ASN A 254 -2.35 3.59 0.86
N GLY A 255 -1.63 3.36 1.96
CA GLY A 255 -0.25 3.79 2.15
C GLY A 255 -0.04 5.29 2.36
N GLN A 256 -1.09 6.04 2.71
CA GLN A 256 -0.97 7.45 3.14
C GLN A 256 -2.19 7.86 3.98
N ILE A 257 -2.03 8.92 4.78
CA ILE A 257 -3.13 9.55 5.50
C ILE A 257 -3.22 11.01 5.05
N SER A 258 -4.17 11.29 4.17
CA SER A 258 -4.47 12.66 3.71
C SER A 258 -5.53 13.30 4.60
N ALA A 259 -5.69 14.62 4.51
CA ALA A 259 -6.77 15.33 5.19
C ALA A 259 -8.16 14.83 4.76
N THR A 260 -8.36 14.58 3.48
CA THR A 260 -9.62 13.99 2.97
C THR A 260 -9.92 12.64 3.64
N GLN A 261 -8.91 11.79 3.85
CA GLN A 261 -9.11 10.52 4.56
C GLN A 261 -9.38 10.73 6.05
N LYS A 262 -8.72 11.68 6.70
CA LYS A 262 -9.01 12.07 8.09
C LYS A 262 -10.45 12.55 8.26
N GLU A 263 -10.98 13.35 7.33
CA GLU A 263 -12.37 13.78 7.32
C GLU A 263 -13.34 12.61 7.19
N VAL A 264 -13.06 11.66 6.29
CA VAL A 264 -13.88 10.44 6.13
C VAL A 264 -13.86 9.60 7.41
N ILE A 265 -12.70 9.41 8.05
CA ILE A 265 -12.60 8.66 9.30
C ILE A 265 -13.38 9.34 10.42
N LYS A 266 -13.28 10.67 10.56
CA LYS A 266 -14.11 11.44 11.52
C LYS A 266 -15.61 11.29 11.25
N ALA A 267 -16.02 11.34 9.98
CA ALA A 267 -17.42 11.15 9.60
C ALA A 267 -17.89 9.73 9.90
N LEU A 268 -17.09 8.70 9.63
CA LEU A 268 -17.40 7.31 9.96
C LEU A 268 -17.63 7.12 11.46
N THR A 269 -16.78 7.68 12.32
CA THR A 269 -16.95 7.57 13.79
C THR A 269 -18.20 8.29 14.29
N LYS A 270 -18.60 9.39 13.63
CA LYS A 270 -19.88 10.06 13.92
C LYS A 270 -21.09 9.24 13.46
N LEU A 271 -20.99 8.59 12.29
CA LEU A 271 -22.08 7.76 11.73
C LEU A 271 -22.25 6.44 12.50
N ALA A 272 -21.17 5.88 13.02
CA ALA A 272 -21.13 4.65 13.80
C ALA A 272 -20.60 4.91 15.23
N PRO A 273 -21.33 5.64 16.07
CA PRO A 273 -20.84 6.11 17.38
C PRO A 273 -20.58 4.99 18.38
N ASN A 274 -21.18 3.82 18.18
CA ASN A 274 -21.01 2.63 19.02
C ASN A 274 -19.88 1.71 18.56
N ALA A 275 -19.24 2.03 17.42
CA ALA A 275 -18.18 1.21 16.86
C ALA A 275 -16.82 1.50 17.51
N GLY A 276 -16.15 0.44 17.98
CA GLY A 276 -14.76 0.52 18.34
C GLY A 276 -13.88 0.61 17.09
N VAL A 277 -12.92 1.54 17.09
CA VAL A 277 -11.96 1.66 15.97
C VAL A 277 -10.71 0.85 16.29
N VAL A 278 -10.30 0.01 15.34
CA VAL A 278 -9.10 -0.83 15.42
C VAL A 278 -8.13 -0.40 14.32
N LEU A 279 -6.90 -0.05 14.72
CA LEU A 279 -5.82 0.38 13.83
C LEU A 279 -4.84 -0.75 13.61
N GLY A 280 -4.81 -1.30 12.41
CA GLY A 280 -3.96 -2.42 12.00
C GLY A 280 -2.85 -1.99 11.03
N PHE A 281 -2.10 -0.93 11.35
CA PHE A 281 -1.00 -0.44 10.53
C PHE A 281 0.24 -1.33 10.64
N ASP A 282 1.14 -1.21 9.66
CA ASP A 282 2.38 -1.97 9.57
C ASP A 282 3.24 -1.83 10.83
N ASN A 283 4.01 -2.87 11.13
CA ASN A 283 4.92 -2.89 12.28
C ASN A 283 6.27 -2.27 11.92
N ASP A 284 6.23 -1.03 11.41
CA ASP A 284 7.40 -0.22 11.07
C ASP A 284 7.21 1.23 11.56
N GLU A 285 8.19 2.10 11.32
CA GLU A 285 8.12 3.51 11.77
C GLU A 285 6.96 4.26 11.13
N ARG A 286 6.68 4.00 9.85
CA ARG A 286 5.56 4.63 9.14
C ARG A 286 4.21 4.21 9.70
N GLY A 287 4.04 2.94 10.04
CA GLY A 287 2.82 2.45 10.70
C GLY A 287 2.61 3.09 12.07
N LYS A 288 3.70 3.40 12.81
CA LYS A 288 3.61 4.16 14.07
C LYS A 288 3.16 5.61 13.83
N GLU A 289 3.70 6.28 12.80
CA GLU A 289 3.28 7.63 12.40
C GLU A 289 1.79 7.65 12.02
N PHE A 290 1.34 6.67 11.25
CA PHE A 290 -0.07 6.55 10.86
C PHE A 290 -0.97 6.29 12.07
N THR A 291 -0.55 5.41 12.99
CA THR A 291 -1.26 5.17 14.24
C THR A 291 -1.42 6.46 15.03
N LYS A 292 -0.33 7.23 15.21
CA LYS A 292 -0.35 8.51 15.92
C LYS A 292 -1.31 9.50 15.25
N ALA A 293 -1.22 9.65 13.91
CA ALA A 293 -2.06 10.59 13.15
C ALA A 293 -3.56 10.28 13.23
N ILE A 294 -3.95 8.98 13.40
CA ILE A 294 -5.35 8.62 13.60
C ILE A 294 -5.76 8.77 15.07
N LEU A 295 -4.89 8.48 16.04
CA LEU A 295 -5.18 8.70 17.45
C LEU A 295 -5.44 10.18 17.78
N GLU A 296 -4.86 11.12 17.05
CA GLU A 296 -5.15 12.56 17.17
C GLU A 296 -6.62 12.90 16.83
N ILE A 297 -7.28 12.11 15.97
CA ILE A 297 -8.66 12.33 15.54
C ILE A 297 -9.66 11.34 16.14
N VAL A 298 -9.19 10.16 16.57
CA VAL A 298 -9.95 9.10 17.23
C VAL A 298 -9.17 8.61 18.44
N PRO A 299 -9.15 9.35 19.56
CA PRO A 299 -8.29 9.04 20.72
C PRO A 299 -8.53 7.65 21.34
N ASN A 300 -9.76 7.14 21.23
CA ASN A 300 -10.14 5.85 21.81
C ASN A 300 -9.91 4.66 20.86
N ALA A 301 -9.25 4.87 19.70
CA ALA A 301 -8.92 3.78 18.80
C ALA A 301 -7.88 2.84 19.43
N ARG A 302 -8.05 1.53 19.21
CA ARG A 302 -7.14 0.50 19.71
C ARG A 302 -6.18 0.08 18.61
N SER A 303 -4.90 0.00 18.93
CA SER A 303 -3.89 -0.51 18.00
C SER A 303 -3.87 -2.05 18.05
N ALA A 304 -3.97 -2.68 16.89
CA ALA A 304 -3.67 -4.10 16.67
C ALA A 304 -2.38 -4.19 15.86
N LYS A 305 -1.36 -4.85 16.42
CA LYS A 305 -0.06 -4.98 15.74
C LYS A 305 0.06 -6.33 15.07
N PRO A 306 0.53 -6.40 13.81
CA PRO A 306 0.95 -7.64 13.20
C PRO A 306 2.18 -8.21 13.93
N ILE A 307 2.39 -9.51 13.81
CA ILE A 307 3.54 -10.25 14.37
C ILE A 307 4.79 -9.95 13.54
N LEU A 308 4.64 -10.02 12.22
CA LEU A 308 5.67 -9.71 11.24
C LEU A 308 5.59 -8.23 10.83
N LYS A 309 5.79 -7.92 9.56
CA LYS A 309 5.71 -6.55 9.07
C LYS A 309 4.27 -6.04 8.99
N ASP A 310 3.39 -6.83 8.38
CA ASP A 310 1.99 -6.51 8.12
C ASP A 310 1.11 -7.76 8.33
N PHE A 311 -0.22 -7.60 8.35
CA PHE A 311 -1.14 -8.71 8.56
C PHE A 311 -1.15 -9.70 7.41
N ASN A 312 -0.86 -9.28 6.19
CA ASN A 312 -0.73 -10.21 5.08
C ASN A 312 0.54 -11.08 5.20
N ASP A 313 1.61 -10.53 5.72
CA ASP A 313 2.81 -11.30 6.04
C ASP A 313 2.54 -12.36 7.11
N ASP A 314 1.76 -12.03 8.14
CA ASP A 314 1.32 -12.99 9.16
C ASP A 314 0.49 -14.13 8.56
N LEU A 315 -0.47 -13.78 7.68
CA LEU A 315 -1.35 -14.77 7.03
C LEU A 315 -0.55 -15.70 6.10
N VAL A 316 0.35 -15.15 5.29
CA VAL A 316 1.20 -15.94 4.39
C VAL A 316 2.13 -16.85 5.18
N ALA A 317 2.77 -16.35 6.24
CA ALA A 317 3.64 -17.14 7.10
C ALA A 317 2.86 -18.26 7.82
N GLY A 318 1.72 -17.93 8.41
CA GLY A 318 0.85 -18.92 9.06
C GLY A 318 0.39 -20.03 8.11
N THR A 319 -0.04 -19.65 6.90
CA THR A 319 -0.44 -20.62 5.86
C THR A 319 0.72 -21.51 5.44
N ALA A 320 1.92 -20.93 5.21
CA ALA A 320 3.11 -21.69 4.85
C ALA A 320 3.52 -22.70 5.96
N LEU A 321 3.29 -22.36 7.22
CA LEU A 321 3.51 -23.25 8.37
C LEU A 321 2.37 -24.25 8.61
N GLY A 322 1.30 -24.22 7.81
CA GLY A 322 0.13 -25.09 7.98
C GLY A 322 -0.75 -24.73 9.17
N ILE A 323 -0.69 -23.48 9.63
CA ILE A 323 -1.48 -22.96 10.75
C ILE A 323 -2.82 -22.43 10.22
N SER A 324 -3.94 -22.86 10.81
CA SER A 324 -5.25 -22.28 10.50
C SER A 324 -5.25 -20.78 10.80
N SER A 325 -5.87 -19.95 9.93
CA SER A 325 -5.82 -18.49 10.01
C SER A 325 -6.22 -17.95 11.39
N ASN A 326 -7.30 -18.44 11.98
CA ASN A 326 -7.78 -18.04 13.31
C ASN A 326 -6.89 -18.51 14.50
N LYS A 327 -5.88 -19.33 14.24
CA LYS A 327 -4.88 -19.79 15.23
C LYS A 327 -3.54 -19.08 15.07
N ILE A 328 -3.42 -18.16 14.11
CA ILE A 328 -2.21 -17.38 13.90
C ILE A 328 -2.03 -16.40 15.06
N ASN A 329 -0.96 -16.61 15.82
CA ASN A 329 -0.53 -15.76 16.94
C ASN A 329 1.00 -15.85 17.08
N LEU A 330 1.58 -15.04 17.97
CA LEU A 330 3.03 -14.97 18.14
C LEU A 330 3.63 -16.35 18.43
N ASP A 331 3.04 -17.12 19.32
CA ASP A 331 3.56 -18.43 19.70
C ASP A 331 3.43 -19.45 18.56
N SER A 332 2.28 -19.48 17.85
CA SER A 332 2.06 -20.42 16.76
C SER A 332 3.01 -20.22 15.59
N ILE A 333 3.43 -18.99 15.33
CA ILE A 333 4.46 -18.68 14.30
C ILE A 333 5.86 -18.94 14.84
N THR A 334 6.20 -18.48 16.05
CA THR A 334 7.57 -18.51 16.53
C THR A 334 8.05 -19.90 16.98
N LYS A 335 7.15 -20.71 17.56
CA LYS A 335 7.52 -22.08 18.02
C LYS A 335 8.05 -22.98 16.89
N PRO A 336 7.32 -23.20 15.78
CA PRO A 336 7.81 -24.04 14.67
C PRO A 336 9.12 -23.52 14.10
N LEU A 337 9.28 -22.21 14.02
CA LEU A 337 10.47 -21.59 13.46
C LEU A 337 11.70 -21.73 14.39
N LYS A 338 11.50 -21.63 15.71
CA LYS A 338 12.56 -21.92 16.70
C LYS A 338 12.98 -23.39 16.66
N GLU A 339 12.01 -24.28 16.56
CA GLU A 339 12.29 -25.72 16.46
C GLU A 339 13.06 -26.05 15.18
N PHE A 340 12.65 -25.48 14.05
CA PHE A 340 13.41 -25.60 12.80
C PHE A 340 14.84 -25.07 12.94
N SER A 341 15.05 -23.92 13.60
CA SER A 341 16.38 -23.37 13.87
C SER A 341 17.25 -24.35 14.65
N ARG A 342 16.69 -24.99 15.70
CA ARG A 342 17.41 -26.00 16.50
C ARG A 342 17.79 -27.23 15.67
N GLN A 343 16.86 -27.72 14.82
CA GLN A 343 17.12 -28.86 13.94
C GLN A 343 18.24 -28.56 12.94
N VAL A 344 18.22 -27.37 12.32
CA VAL A 344 19.28 -26.94 11.40
C VAL A 344 20.62 -26.81 12.13
N GLU A 345 20.65 -26.24 13.33
CA GLU A 345 21.86 -26.13 14.12
C GLU A 345 22.42 -27.51 14.52
N TYR A 346 21.55 -28.41 14.96
CA TYR A 346 21.94 -29.79 15.26
C TYR A 346 22.55 -30.52 14.06
N LEU A 347 21.89 -30.45 12.89
CA LEU A 347 22.41 -31.07 11.68
C LEU A 347 23.72 -30.43 11.19
N SER A 348 23.84 -29.10 11.33
CA SER A 348 25.05 -28.36 11.01
C SER A 348 26.23 -28.82 11.85
N LYS A 349 26.04 -29.01 13.20
CA LYS A 349 27.09 -29.51 14.10
C LYS A 349 27.47 -30.98 13.82
N LYS A 350 26.51 -31.79 13.38
CA LYS A 350 26.75 -33.23 13.06
C LYS A 350 27.13 -33.50 11.62
N TYR A 351 27.21 -32.49 10.78
CA TYR A 351 27.47 -32.64 9.35
C TYR A 351 28.74 -33.47 9.07
N ASP A 352 29.81 -33.21 9.78
CA ASP A 352 31.10 -33.87 9.58
C ASP A 352 31.21 -35.25 10.23
N PHE A 353 30.27 -35.64 11.10
CA PHE A 353 30.26 -36.92 11.81
C PHE A 353 29.36 -37.99 11.21
N LEU A 354 28.53 -37.63 10.20
CA LEU A 354 27.64 -38.58 9.55
C LEU A 354 28.26 -39.15 8.28
N GLU A 355 28.01 -40.44 8.04
CA GLU A 355 28.32 -41.04 6.75
C GLU A 355 27.66 -40.28 5.61
N PRO A 356 28.33 -40.13 4.44
CA PRO A 356 27.85 -39.23 3.37
C PRO A 356 26.40 -39.46 2.95
N ASP A 357 25.95 -40.71 2.81
CA ASP A 357 24.60 -41.02 2.34
C ASP A 357 23.54 -40.78 3.40
N ALA A 358 23.80 -41.14 4.67
CA ALA A 358 22.90 -40.89 5.77
C ALA A 358 22.76 -39.37 6.05
N LYS A 359 23.85 -38.61 5.92
CA LYS A 359 23.91 -37.17 6.01
C LYS A 359 23.07 -36.52 4.92
N LYS A 360 23.24 -36.94 3.66
CA LYS A 360 22.49 -36.42 2.51
C LYS A 360 20.98 -36.61 2.66
N SER A 361 20.58 -37.85 3.04
CA SER A 361 19.17 -38.19 3.20
C SER A 361 18.52 -37.31 4.26
N LYS A 362 19.05 -37.24 5.49
CA LYS A 362 18.45 -36.47 6.59
C LYS A 362 18.39 -34.97 6.30
N ILE A 363 19.41 -34.37 5.69
CA ILE A 363 19.41 -32.95 5.37
C ILE A 363 18.48 -32.68 4.19
N LYS A 364 18.45 -33.56 3.20
CA LYS A 364 17.53 -33.45 2.06
C LYS A 364 16.07 -33.51 2.48
N ASP A 365 15.73 -34.44 3.39
CA ASP A 365 14.35 -34.55 3.90
C ASP A 365 13.93 -33.31 4.69
N LEU A 366 14.82 -32.79 5.55
CA LEU A 366 14.57 -31.55 6.28
C LEU A 366 14.44 -30.36 5.32
N TYR A 367 15.31 -30.29 4.29
CA TYR A 367 15.28 -29.26 3.28
C TYR A 367 14.00 -29.32 2.46
N ALA A 368 13.63 -30.49 1.92
CA ALA A 368 12.41 -30.68 1.13
C ALA A 368 11.15 -30.36 1.94
N LEU A 369 11.10 -30.75 3.21
CA LEU A 369 9.95 -30.50 4.08
C LEU A 369 9.76 -29.04 4.41
N ASN A 370 10.83 -28.24 4.53
CA ASN A 370 10.78 -26.91 5.09
C ASN A 370 11.13 -25.79 4.11
N ILE A 371 11.88 -26.08 3.02
CA ILE A 371 12.41 -25.04 2.14
C ILE A 371 11.30 -24.24 1.43
N GLU A 372 10.26 -24.90 0.94
CA GLU A 372 9.14 -24.22 0.28
C GLU A 372 8.42 -23.29 1.26
N LYS A 373 8.14 -23.79 2.46
CA LYS A 373 7.54 -23.00 3.54
C LYS A 373 8.40 -21.77 3.84
N PHE A 374 9.72 -21.95 3.96
CA PHE A 374 10.64 -20.86 4.26
C PHE A 374 10.90 -19.92 3.10
N ARG A 375 10.88 -20.37 1.84
CA ARG A 375 10.98 -19.48 0.67
C ARG A 375 9.84 -18.45 0.62
N GLU A 376 8.64 -18.82 1.01
CA GLU A 376 7.51 -17.90 1.05
C GLU A 376 7.61 -16.90 2.21
N ILE A 377 8.12 -17.34 3.37
CA ILE A 377 8.17 -16.50 4.58
C ILE A 377 9.51 -15.79 4.78
N GLU A 378 10.62 -16.28 4.22
CA GLU A 378 11.93 -15.66 4.43
C GLU A 378 11.98 -14.15 4.12
N PRO A 379 11.42 -13.65 2.99
CA PRO A 379 11.40 -12.20 2.73
C PRO A 379 10.60 -11.40 3.76
N LYS A 380 9.68 -12.04 4.47
CA LYS A 380 8.73 -11.46 5.42
C LYS A 380 9.18 -11.54 6.87
N ILE A 381 10.12 -12.45 7.18
CA ILE A 381 10.69 -12.59 8.53
C ILE A 381 11.91 -11.69 8.79
N LYS A 382 12.07 -10.61 8.05
CA LYS A 382 13.18 -9.64 8.26
C LYS A 382 13.28 -9.15 9.70
N THR A 383 12.17 -9.14 10.43
CA THR A 383 12.08 -8.75 11.84
C THR A 383 12.46 -9.89 12.81
N LEU A 384 12.57 -11.13 12.35
CA LEU A 384 12.91 -12.30 13.15
C LEU A 384 14.30 -12.81 12.79
N GLN A 385 15.30 -12.09 13.21
CA GLN A 385 16.71 -12.29 12.83
C GLN A 385 17.22 -13.75 12.99
N GLY A 386 16.83 -14.46 14.04
CA GLY A 386 17.24 -15.84 14.27
C GLY A 386 16.73 -16.84 13.23
N MET A 387 15.59 -16.59 12.60
CA MET A 387 15.02 -17.46 11.56
C MET A 387 15.71 -17.26 10.23
N ARG A 388 16.03 -16.02 9.88
CA ARG A 388 16.80 -15.70 8.66
C ARG A 388 18.18 -16.34 8.69
N GLU A 389 18.83 -16.35 9.86
CA GLU A 389 20.12 -17.03 10.03
C GLU A 389 20.00 -18.53 9.87
N SER A 390 18.94 -19.15 10.38
CA SER A 390 18.67 -20.59 10.21
C SER A 390 18.44 -20.96 8.75
N TYR A 391 17.68 -20.14 8.01
CA TYR A 391 17.47 -20.34 6.57
C TYR A 391 18.78 -20.22 5.77
N LYS A 392 19.61 -19.24 6.07
CA LYS A 392 20.94 -19.08 5.44
C LYS A 392 21.83 -20.29 5.71
N ARG A 393 21.85 -20.79 6.96
CA ARG A 393 22.62 -22.00 7.32
C ARG A 393 22.13 -23.22 6.55
N LEU A 394 20.81 -23.41 6.42
CA LEU A 394 20.23 -24.50 5.65
C LEU A 394 20.66 -24.45 4.17
N ASN A 395 20.62 -23.27 3.55
CA ASN A 395 21.04 -23.08 2.17
C ASN A 395 22.54 -23.40 1.99
N LEU A 396 23.40 -22.99 2.92
CA LEU A 396 24.83 -23.31 2.90
C LEU A 396 25.07 -24.80 2.99
N ILE A 397 24.36 -25.53 3.86
CA ILE A 397 24.44 -26.99 4.01
C ILE A 397 24.00 -27.66 2.71
N ASN A 398 22.88 -27.24 2.12
CA ASN A 398 22.39 -27.83 0.88
C ASN A 398 23.36 -27.59 -0.29
N THR A 399 23.92 -26.41 -0.45
CA THR A 399 24.93 -26.11 -1.48
C THR A 399 26.18 -26.95 -1.31
N LYS A 400 26.58 -27.22 -0.06
CA LYS A 400 27.75 -28.10 0.21
C LYS A 400 27.43 -29.53 -0.19
N ILE A 401 26.25 -30.05 0.11
CA ILE A 401 25.80 -31.40 -0.27
C ILE A 401 25.75 -31.56 -1.80
N GLU A 402 25.20 -30.57 -2.52
CA GLU A 402 25.15 -30.60 -3.99
C GLU A 402 26.55 -30.67 -4.62
N LYS A 403 27.48 -29.84 -4.13
CA LYS A 403 28.88 -29.87 -4.60
C LYS A 403 29.60 -31.20 -4.31
N ASP A 404 29.36 -31.81 -3.16
CA ASP A 404 29.93 -33.12 -2.81
C ASP A 404 29.35 -34.23 -3.70
N TYR A 405 28.07 -34.14 -4.07
CA TYR A 405 27.41 -35.05 -5.00
C TYR A 405 28.00 -34.94 -6.41
N GLU A 406 28.20 -33.74 -6.93
CA GLU A 406 28.78 -33.49 -8.24
C GLU A 406 30.24 -33.99 -8.31
N ARG A 407 31.02 -33.85 -7.23
CA ARG A 407 32.39 -34.38 -7.13
C ARG A 407 32.41 -35.90 -7.16
N SER A 408 31.52 -36.56 -6.42
CA SER A 408 31.44 -38.03 -6.36
C SER A 408 30.92 -38.64 -7.66
N SER A 409 30.15 -37.92 -8.47
CA SER A 409 29.63 -38.36 -9.77
C SER A 409 30.70 -38.23 -10.90
N LYS A 410 31.70 -37.35 -10.74
CA LYS A 410 32.79 -37.14 -11.68
C LYS A 410 33.98 -38.09 -11.44
N THR A 411 33.98 -38.79 -10.32
CA THR A 411 35.04 -39.76 -9.94
C THR A 411 34.62 -41.21 -10.19
N ARG A 412 33.43 -41.43 -10.73
CA ARG A 412 32.97 -42.70 -11.30
C ARG A 412 32.96 -42.60 -12.84
#